data_485cf825306d615fc4337a1212aae431
#
_entry.id   485cf825306d615fc4337a1212aae431
#
_cell.length_a   1.000
_cell.length_b   1.000
_cell.length_c   1.000
_cell.angle_alpha   90.00
_cell.angle_beta   90.00
_cell.angle_gamma   90.00
#
_symmetry.space_group_name_H-M   'P 1'
#
loop_
_entity.id
_entity.type
_entity.pdbx_description
1 polymer ?
#
loop_
_entity_poly.entity_id
_entity_poly.type
_entity_poly.pdbx_seq_one_letter_code
_entity_poly.pdbx_strand_id
1 'polypeptide(L)'
;MKRCWLFFFFSVLIWNTFAQEAAETQEPETPSAQAPIAAYVYEPIRKGDQFIRMGLQLGIPLFNTSPNKFAIKPNIYPGGSIFLGYTHYLTKGVSIGGDIAFTFHLTRGSNLYFAIPFTINSGYTFAIEKFRIPLTFGIGGDFQSYNGTRYFSLFFRPQAGVFYQYSPEWSFGGELSWDIVPQWYKDKSFNRTGNFLNIGFAARYHF
;
A
#
# COMPACT_ATOMS: atom_id res chain seq x y z
N MET A 1 -5.62 -17.30 33.59
CA MET A 1 -4.26 -16.81 33.80
C MET A 1 -3.26 -17.88 33.38
N LYS A 2 -2.65 -17.79 32.18
CA LYS A 2 -1.40 -18.45 31.78
C LYS A 2 -1.00 -17.84 30.43
N ARG A 3 -0.03 -17.04 30.46
CA ARG A 3 1.06 -16.58 29.60
C ARG A 3 1.19 -17.35 28.28
N CYS A 4 1.04 -16.64 27.15
CA CYS A 4 1.69 -16.94 25.86
C CYS A 4 2.67 -15.81 25.54
N TRP A 5 3.86 -15.92 26.12
CA TRP A 5 5.10 -15.26 25.70
C TRP A 5 5.90 -16.28 24.90
N LEU A 6 5.72 -16.32 23.58
CA LEU A 6 6.59 -17.10 22.69
C LEU A 6 6.26 -16.70 21.26
N PHE A 7 6.93 -15.68 20.75
CA PHE A 7 7.20 -15.48 19.30
C PHE A 7 7.97 -14.17 19.09
N PHE A 8 9.12 -14.03 19.79
CA PHE A 8 10.04 -12.93 19.51
C PHE A 8 11.51 -13.40 19.63
N PHE A 9 11.82 -14.60 19.12
CA PHE A 9 13.20 -15.11 19.11
C PHE A 9 13.45 -15.97 17.86
N PHE A 10 13.35 -15.38 16.65
CA PHE A 10 13.80 -16.10 15.45
C PHE A 10 14.28 -15.14 14.35
N SER A 11 15.19 -14.22 14.66
CA SER A 11 15.83 -13.42 13.60
C SER A 11 17.21 -12.87 13.94
N VAL A 12 17.98 -13.48 14.84
CA VAL A 12 19.35 -13.02 15.17
C VAL A 12 20.40 -14.13 15.06
N LEU A 13 20.17 -15.23 14.37
CA LEU A 13 21.12 -16.36 14.33
C LEU A 13 21.45 -16.87 12.92
N ILE A 14 21.58 -15.98 11.92
CA ILE A 14 22.17 -16.33 10.61
C ILE A 14 23.11 -15.20 10.15
N TRP A 15 24.11 -14.84 10.97
CA TRP A 15 25.14 -13.92 10.49
C TRP A 15 26.50 -14.12 11.16
N ASN A 16 26.92 -15.38 11.40
CA ASN A 16 28.26 -15.64 11.88
C ASN A 16 28.85 -16.98 11.40
N THR A 17 28.80 -17.26 10.09
CA THR A 17 29.52 -18.43 9.54
C THR A 17 30.10 -18.21 8.13
N PHE A 18 30.55 -16.99 7.81
CA PHE A 18 31.40 -16.79 6.62
C PHE A 18 32.47 -15.73 6.91
N ALA A 19 33.36 -16.03 7.83
CA ALA A 19 34.56 -15.23 8.02
C ALA A 19 35.67 -16.14 8.58
N GLN A 20 36.12 -17.06 7.72
CA GLN A 20 37.46 -17.65 7.90
C GLN A 20 37.71 -18.60 6.71
N GLU A 21 38.28 -18.05 5.63
CA GLU A 21 39.26 -18.74 4.79
C GLU A 21 39.59 -17.84 3.58
N ALA A 22 40.76 -17.27 3.60
CA ALA A 22 41.67 -17.06 2.48
C ALA A 22 42.55 -15.83 2.77
N ALA A 23 43.60 -16.05 3.54
CA ALA A 23 44.79 -15.21 3.43
C ALA A 23 45.57 -15.67 2.19
N GLU A 24 45.16 -15.21 1.02
CA GLU A 24 45.96 -15.25 -0.19
C GLU A 24 46.52 -13.87 -0.46
N THR A 25 47.82 -13.85 -0.65
CA THR A 25 48.69 -12.74 -0.99
C THR A 25 48.10 -11.93 -2.14
N GLN A 26 47.53 -10.78 -1.83
CA GLN A 26 47.12 -9.81 -2.86
C GLN A 26 48.33 -8.95 -3.24
N GLU A 27 48.79 -9.11 -4.48
CA GLU A 27 49.54 -8.06 -5.20
C GLU A 27 48.78 -6.74 -5.13
N PRO A 28 49.44 -5.57 -5.01
CA PRO A 28 48.75 -4.30 -4.99
C PRO A 28 48.07 -4.02 -6.35
N GLU A 29 46.77 -4.34 -6.42
CA GLU A 29 45.98 -3.90 -7.56
C GLU A 29 45.98 -2.37 -7.61
N THR A 30 46.48 -1.84 -8.70
CA THR A 30 46.35 -0.45 -9.11
C THR A 30 44.85 -0.09 -9.01
N PRO A 31 44.47 1.04 -8.35
CA PRO A 31 43.05 1.38 -8.23
C PRO A 31 42.47 1.53 -9.62
N SER A 32 41.72 0.52 -10.04
CA SER A 32 40.89 0.56 -11.20
C SER A 32 40.00 1.79 -11.07
N ALA A 33 40.18 2.76 -11.96
CA ALA A 33 39.32 3.93 -12.04
C ALA A 33 37.89 3.43 -12.12
N GLN A 34 37.13 3.55 -11.02
CA GLN A 34 35.73 3.22 -11.00
C GLN A 34 35.08 4.01 -12.15
N ALA A 35 34.58 3.29 -13.15
CA ALA A 35 33.82 3.88 -14.22
C ALA A 35 32.76 4.79 -13.57
N PRO A 36 32.62 6.05 -14.02
CA PRO A 36 31.66 6.95 -13.40
C PRO A 36 30.30 6.25 -13.44
N ILE A 37 29.67 6.06 -12.27
CA ILE A 37 28.32 5.54 -12.17
C ILE A 37 27.49 6.43 -13.08
N ALA A 38 27.07 5.90 -14.23
CA ALA A 38 26.31 6.65 -15.21
C ALA A 38 25.10 7.24 -14.49
N ALA A 39 25.08 8.56 -14.35
CA ALA A 39 23.97 9.22 -13.66
C ALA A 39 22.70 8.81 -14.40
N TYR A 40 21.78 8.13 -13.70
CA TYR A 40 20.50 7.72 -14.28
C TYR A 40 19.80 8.94 -14.86
N VAL A 41 19.65 8.94 -16.19
CA VAL A 41 18.92 9.99 -16.90
C VAL A 41 17.44 9.68 -16.72
N TYR A 42 16.74 10.60 -16.08
CA TYR A 42 15.31 10.53 -15.90
C TYR A 42 14.56 10.33 -17.21
N GLU A 43 13.74 9.30 -17.31
CA GLU A 43 12.84 9.08 -18.42
C GLU A 43 11.43 9.61 -18.12
N PRO A 44 10.84 10.44 -19.02
CA PRO A 44 9.46 10.89 -18.84
C PRO A 44 8.49 9.72 -19.01
N ILE A 45 7.34 9.79 -18.33
CA ILE A 45 6.24 8.82 -18.49
C ILE A 45 5.81 8.79 -19.97
N ARG A 46 5.75 7.61 -20.53
CA ARG A 46 5.29 7.35 -21.91
C ARG A 46 3.95 6.62 -21.90
N LYS A 47 3.22 6.76 -23.00
CA LYS A 47 2.06 5.89 -23.26
C LYS A 47 2.55 4.45 -23.38
N GLY A 48 1.89 3.55 -22.66
CA GLY A 48 2.23 2.13 -22.65
C GLY A 48 3.06 1.69 -21.45
N ASP A 49 3.69 2.63 -20.72
CA ASP A 49 4.45 2.29 -19.51
C ASP A 49 3.53 1.60 -18.51
N GLN A 50 4.11 0.65 -17.78
CA GLN A 50 3.38 -0.19 -16.83
C GLN A 50 4.19 -0.35 -15.57
N PHE A 51 3.50 -0.59 -14.46
CA PHE A 51 4.16 -0.97 -13.22
C PHE A 51 3.25 -1.82 -12.34
N ILE A 52 3.88 -2.69 -11.57
CA ILE A 52 3.26 -3.36 -10.43
C ILE A 52 3.62 -2.56 -9.18
N ARG A 53 2.65 -2.37 -8.30
CA ARG A 53 2.78 -1.65 -7.04
C ARG A 53 2.49 -2.59 -5.88
N MET A 54 3.34 -2.58 -4.86
CA MET A 54 3.12 -3.33 -3.63
C MET A 54 3.49 -2.48 -2.43
N GLY A 55 2.81 -2.66 -1.32
CA GLY A 55 3.11 -1.87 -0.14
C GLY A 55 2.34 -2.25 1.11
N LEU A 56 2.63 -1.49 2.14
CA LEU A 56 2.02 -1.60 3.46
C LEU A 56 1.36 -0.28 3.84
N GLN A 57 0.21 -0.33 4.48
CA GLN A 57 -0.52 0.85 4.94
C GLN A 57 -0.97 0.68 6.38
N LEU A 58 -0.98 1.79 7.11
CA LEU A 58 -1.67 1.96 8.38
C LEU A 58 -3.06 2.55 8.09
N GLY A 59 -4.11 1.81 8.43
CA GLY A 59 -5.49 2.25 8.31
C GLY A 59 -6.00 2.86 9.60
N ILE A 60 -6.44 4.12 9.54
CA ILE A 60 -6.96 4.89 10.67
C ILE A 60 -8.46 5.09 10.45
N PRO A 61 -9.33 4.46 11.25
CA PRO A 61 -10.77 4.69 11.17
C PRO A 61 -11.09 6.11 11.67
N LEU A 62 -11.66 6.95 10.79
CA LEU A 62 -11.96 8.34 11.09
C LEU A 62 -13.33 8.47 11.77
N PHE A 63 -14.39 8.18 11.02
CA PHE A 63 -15.78 8.26 11.49
C PHE A 63 -16.69 7.41 10.60
N ASN A 64 -17.85 7.07 11.13
CA ASN A 64 -18.95 6.49 10.36
C ASN A 64 -20.04 7.56 10.16
N THR A 65 -20.73 7.52 9.03
CA THR A 65 -21.94 8.29 8.81
C THR A 65 -23.17 7.38 8.79
N SER A 66 -24.32 7.90 9.19
CA SER A 66 -25.63 7.24 9.09
C SER A 66 -26.68 8.25 8.63
N PRO A 67 -27.88 7.83 8.20
CA PRO A 67 -28.92 8.74 7.76
C PRO A 67 -29.26 9.85 8.77
N ASN A 68 -29.15 9.56 10.06
CA ASN A 68 -29.55 10.45 11.14
C ASN A 68 -28.36 11.12 11.86
N LYS A 69 -27.09 10.73 11.56
CA LYS A 69 -25.93 11.24 12.29
C LYS A 69 -24.69 11.27 11.40
N PHE A 70 -24.09 12.44 11.24
CA PHE A 70 -22.95 12.63 10.35
C PHE A 70 -21.65 11.99 10.87
N ALA A 71 -21.36 12.07 12.15
CA ALA A 71 -20.11 11.53 12.70
C ALA A 71 -20.38 10.62 13.90
N ILE A 72 -20.18 9.32 13.68
CA ILE A 72 -20.27 8.29 14.73
C ILE A 72 -18.87 7.75 14.94
N LYS A 73 -18.44 7.66 16.20
CA LYS A 73 -17.14 7.09 16.55
C LYS A 73 -17.08 5.62 16.12
N PRO A 74 -16.06 5.20 15.36
CA PRO A 74 -15.91 3.82 14.95
C PRO A 74 -15.66 2.90 16.15
N ASN A 75 -16.14 1.67 16.06
CA ASN A 75 -15.86 0.62 17.06
C ASN A 75 -14.64 -0.24 16.66
N ILE A 76 -13.70 0.38 15.95
CA ILE A 76 -12.53 -0.28 15.35
C ILE A 76 -11.30 0.55 15.72
N TYR A 77 -10.20 -0.12 16.04
CA TYR A 77 -8.88 0.50 16.26
C TYR A 77 -8.14 0.68 14.93
N PRO A 78 -7.10 1.53 14.88
CA PRO A 78 -6.17 1.54 13.78
C PRO A 78 -5.67 0.13 13.47
N GLY A 79 -5.46 -0.15 12.19
CA GLY A 79 -5.05 -1.46 11.70
C GLY A 79 -4.03 -1.34 10.59
N GLY A 80 -3.72 -2.45 9.97
CA GLY A 80 -2.77 -2.52 8.87
C GLY A 80 -3.36 -3.13 7.62
N SER A 81 -2.78 -2.82 6.48
CA SER A 81 -3.08 -3.52 5.24
C SER A 81 -1.84 -3.75 4.39
N ILE A 82 -1.88 -4.83 3.62
CA ILE A 82 -0.93 -5.14 2.55
C ILE A 82 -1.70 -5.00 1.25
N PHE A 83 -1.11 -4.38 0.25
CA PHE A 83 -1.77 -4.23 -1.04
C PHE A 83 -0.85 -4.59 -2.20
N LEU A 84 -1.48 -4.99 -3.30
CA LEU A 84 -0.88 -5.24 -4.60
C LEU A 84 -1.73 -4.53 -5.66
N GLY A 85 -1.09 -3.85 -6.60
CA GLY A 85 -1.76 -3.17 -7.68
C GLY A 85 -0.98 -3.25 -8.98
N TYR A 86 -1.71 -3.06 -10.08
CA TYR A 86 -1.17 -2.93 -11.42
C TYR A 86 -1.67 -1.64 -12.04
N THR A 87 -0.81 -0.93 -12.76
CA THR A 87 -1.16 0.32 -13.45
C THR A 87 -0.55 0.36 -14.84
N HIS A 88 -1.33 0.84 -15.80
CA HIS A 88 -0.96 1.05 -17.18
C HIS A 88 -1.21 2.51 -17.58
N TYR A 89 -0.22 3.17 -18.19
CA TYR A 89 -0.34 4.54 -18.68
C TYR A 89 -0.98 4.60 -20.08
N LEU A 90 -2.15 5.21 -20.17
CA LEU A 90 -2.85 5.44 -21.44
C LEU A 90 -2.27 6.60 -22.22
N THR A 91 -1.69 7.58 -21.52
CA THR A 91 -1.01 8.77 -22.07
C THR A 91 0.19 9.12 -21.18
N LYS A 92 0.84 10.26 -21.45
CA LYS A 92 1.98 10.77 -20.66
C LYS A 92 1.68 11.06 -19.18
N GLY A 93 0.46 10.84 -18.69
CA GLY A 93 0.11 11.08 -17.30
C GLY A 93 -1.17 10.39 -16.87
N VAL A 94 -2.10 10.15 -17.81
CA VAL A 94 -3.36 9.44 -17.51
C VAL A 94 -3.10 7.94 -17.42
N SER A 95 -3.56 7.33 -16.35
CA SER A 95 -3.40 5.89 -16.10
C SER A 95 -4.72 5.23 -15.73
N ILE A 96 -4.77 3.93 -15.97
CA ILE A 96 -5.80 3.01 -15.49
C ILE A 96 -5.12 1.83 -14.80
N GLY A 97 -5.76 1.28 -13.79
CA GLY A 97 -5.19 0.16 -13.05
C GLY A 97 -6.20 -0.58 -12.21
N GLY A 98 -5.70 -1.50 -11.40
CA GLY A 98 -6.49 -2.23 -10.42
C GLY A 98 -5.65 -2.56 -9.20
N ASP A 99 -6.31 -2.56 -8.04
CA ASP A 99 -5.69 -2.88 -6.76
C ASP A 99 -6.51 -3.91 -6.01
N ILE A 100 -5.81 -4.72 -5.22
CA ILE A 100 -6.38 -5.57 -4.19
C ILE A 100 -5.61 -5.35 -2.90
N ALA A 101 -6.30 -5.34 -1.77
CA ALA A 101 -5.65 -5.23 -0.47
C ALA A 101 -6.22 -6.26 0.52
N PHE A 102 -5.44 -6.53 1.57
CA PHE A 102 -5.81 -7.34 2.71
C PHE A 102 -5.68 -6.47 3.95
N THR A 103 -6.81 -6.14 4.56
CA THR A 103 -6.90 -5.15 5.63
C THR A 103 -7.34 -5.82 6.93
N PHE A 104 -6.68 -5.46 8.02
CA PHE A 104 -6.91 -6.03 9.35
C PHE A 104 -7.08 -4.92 10.38
N HIS A 105 -8.15 -4.97 11.15
CA HIS A 105 -8.37 -4.08 12.28
C HIS A 105 -8.86 -4.86 13.50
N LEU A 106 -8.44 -4.44 14.66
CA LEU A 106 -9.03 -4.93 15.92
C LEU A 106 -10.23 -4.05 16.28
N THR A 107 -11.28 -4.69 16.77
CA THR A 107 -12.43 -3.98 17.31
C THR A 107 -12.30 -3.80 18.82
N ARG A 108 -13.10 -2.92 19.41
CA ARG A 108 -13.12 -2.71 20.87
C ARG A 108 -13.52 -3.94 21.67
N GLY A 109 -14.22 -4.90 21.04
CA GLY A 109 -14.57 -6.19 21.62
C GLY A 109 -13.52 -7.28 21.42
N SER A 110 -12.27 -6.92 21.05
CA SER A 110 -11.16 -7.85 20.76
C SER A 110 -11.43 -8.83 19.61
N ASN A 111 -12.40 -8.55 18.75
CA ASN A 111 -12.65 -9.31 17.53
C ASN A 111 -11.85 -8.73 16.37
N LEU A 112 -11.45 -9.60 15.45
CA LEU A 112 -10.78 -9.20 14.23
C LEU A 112 -11.82 -8.78 13.18
N TYR A 113 -11.67 -7.57 12.65
CA TYR A 113 -12.29 -7.14 11.40
C TYR A 113 -11.28 -7.35 10.28
N PHE A 114 -11.69 -8.08 9.27
CA PHE A 114 -10.90 -8.38 8.08
C PHE A 114 -11.66 -7.91 6.85
N ALA A 115 -10.95 -7.28 5.91
CA ALA A 115 -11.53 -6.80 4.67
C ALA A 115 -10.59 -7.05 3.49
N ILE A 116 -11.18 -7.32 2.33
CA ILE A 116 -10.49 -7.48 1.05
C ILE A 116 -11.10 -6.50 0.05
N PRO A 117 -10.70 -5.23 0.07
CA PRO A 117 -11.08 -4.28 -0.97
C PRO A 117 -10.34 -4.59 -2.27
N PHE A 118 -11.06 -4.48 -3.39
CA PHE A 118 -10.51 -4.50 -4.74
C PHE A 118 -11.10 -3.36 -5.53
N THR A 119 -10.28 -2.69 -6.34
CA THR A 119 -10.71 -1.50 -7.10
C THR A 119 -10.17 -1.52 -8.52
N ILE A 120 -10.93 -0.93 -9.42
CA ILE A 120 -10.40 -0.38 -10.67
C ILE A 120 -10.17 1.10 -10.40
N ASN A 121 -8.98 1.59 -10.74
CA ASN A 121 -8.60 2.97 -10.50
C ASN A 121 -8.16 3.67 -11.78
N SER A 122 -8.37 4.97 -11.83
CA SER A 122 -7.89 5.84 -12.90
C SER A 122 -7.42 7.15 -12.29
N GLY A 123 -6.49 7.82 -12.94
CA GLY A 123 -5.98 9.07 -12.44
C GLY A 123 -4.93 9.70 -13.32
N TYR A 124 -4.31 10.72 -12.76
CA TYR A 124 -3.26 11.48 -13.42
C TYR A 124 -1.99 11.52 -12.56
N THR A 125 -0.83 11.32 -13.18
CA THR A 125 0.47 11.41 -12.54
C THR A 125 1.22 12.64 -13.03
N PHE A 126 1.54 13.54 -12.12
CA PHE A 126 2.45 14.64 -12.36
C PHE A 126 3.89 14.13 -12.24
N ALA A 127 4.72 14.44 -13.21
CA ALA A 127 6.14 14.08 -13.21
C ALA A 127 6.99 15.36 -13.07
N ILE A 128 7.77 15.42 -12.01
CA ILE A 128 8.67 16.54 -11.72
C ILE A 128 10.05 15.91 -11.49
N GLU A 129 10.91 15.95 -12.50
CA GLU A 129 12.20 15.29 -12.48
C GLU A 129 12.08 13.81 -12.05
N LYS A 130 12.71 13.43 -10.95
CA LYS A 130 12.65 12.08 -10.38
C LYS A 130 11.41 11.80 -9.54
N PHE A 131 10.55 12.79 -9.32
CA PHE A 131 9.34 12.63 -8.52
C PHE A 131 8.12 12.38 -9.39
N ARG A 132 7.31 11.42 -8.96
CA ARG A 132 6.01 11.06 -9.55
C ARG A 132 4.93 11.30 -8.49
N ILE A 133 3.98 12.15 -8.82
CA ILE A 133 2.89 12.53 -7.91
C ILE A 133 1.57 12.06 -8.53
N PRO A 134 1.13 10.82 -8.30
CA PRO A 134 -0.15 10.32 -8.78
C PRO A 134 -1.29 10.87 -7.93
N LEU A 135 -2.36 11.26 -8.60
CA LEU A 135 -3.70 11.49 -8.05
C LEU A 135 -4.64 10.51 -8.72
N THR A 136 -5.21 9.58 -7.97
CA THR A 136 -6.06 8.52 -8.51
C THR A 136 -7.38 8.42 -7.76
N PHE A 137 -8.38 7.90 -8.43
CA PHE A 137 -9.67 7.56 -7.84
C PHE A 137 -10.00 6.12 -8.21
N GLY A 138 -10.24 5.30 -7.19
CA GLY A 138 -10.63 3.90 -7.32
C GLY A 138 -12.10 3.70 -6.98
N ILE A 139 -12.74 2.78 -7.71
CA ILE A 139 -14.09 2.29 -7.43
C ILE A 139 -14.08 0.77 -7.53
N GLY A 140 -14.79 0.10 -6.64
CA GLY A 140 -14.84 -1.37 -6.63
C GLY A 140 -15.72 -1.94 -5.53
N GLY A 141 -15.30 -3.08 -5.02
CA GLY A 141 -15.99 -3.78 -3.96
C GLY A 141 -15.08 -4.11 -2.77
N ASP A 142 -15.70 -4.42 -1.66
CA ASP A 142 -15.02 -4.80 -0.43
C ASP A 142 -15.72 -5.99 0.22
N PHE A 143 -15.00 -7.11 0.31
CA PHE A 143 -15.44 -8.27 1.07
C PHE A 143 -14.99 -8.11 2.51
N GLN A 144 -15.96 -8.02 3.41
CA GLN A 144 -15.73 -7.80 4.83
C GLN A 144 -16.11 -9.04 5.64
N SER A 145 -15.36 -9.30 6.69
CA SER A 145 -15.67 -10.33 7.67
C SER A 145 -15.49 -9.78 9.08
N TYR A 146 -16.53 -9.90 9.88
CA TYR A 146 -16.54 -9.48 11.27
C TYR A 146 -17.35 -10.47 12.11
N ASN A 147 -16.72 -11.07 13.12
CA ASN A 147 -17.38 -11.98 14.07
C ASN A 147 -18.23 -13.07 13.38
N GLY A 148 -17.69 -13.71 12.32
CA GLY A 148 -18.37 -14.75 11.57
C GLY A 148 -19.42 -14.24 10.55
N THR A 149 -19.78 -12.97 10.61
CA THR A 149 -20.68 -12.35 9.61
C THR A 149 -19.87 -11.83 8.43
N ARG A 150 -20.31 -12.16 7.22
CA ARG A 150 -19.72 -11.71 5.98
C ARG A 150 -20.60 -10.65 5.34
N TYR A 151 -19.98 -9.63 4.78
CA TYR A 151 -20.65 -8.54 4.09
C TYR A 151 -19.88 -8.14 2.85
N PHE A 152 -20.61 -7.78 1.81
CA PHE A 152 -20.05 -7.19 0.58
C PHE A 152 -20.59 -5.78 0.41
N SER A 153 -19.71 -4.81 0.16
CA SER A 153 -20.08 -3.42 -0.07
C SER A 153 -19.42 -2.84 -1.31
N LEU A 154 -19.94 -1.72 -1.79
CA LEU A 154 -19.18 -0.86 -2.69
C LEU A 154 -18.01 -0.23 -1.93
N PHE A 155 -17.01 0.18 -2.70
CA PHE A 155 -15.78 0.72 -2.18
C PHE A 155 -15.29 1.86 -3.07
N PHE A 156 -14.95 3.00 -2.47
CA PHE A 156 -14.41 4.16 -3.17
C PHE A 156 -13.10 4.58 -2.50
N ARG A 157 -12.08 4.90 -3.33
CA ARG A 157 -10.74 5.24 -2.85
C ARG A 157 -10.14 6.40 -3.64
N PRO A 158 -10.36 7.67 -3.26
CA PRO A 158 -9.46 8.75 -3.65
C PRO A 158 -8.08 8.52 -3.01
N GLN A 159 -7.01 8.71 -3.80
CA GLN A 159 -5.64 8.42 -3.40
C GLN A 159 -4.68 9.43 -4.01
N ALA A 160 -3.68 9.83 -3.23
CA ALA A 160 -2.54 10.62 -3.65
C ALA A 160 -1.24 9.97 -3.18
N GLY A 161 -0.15 10.23 -3.87
CA GLY A 161 1.16 9.72 -3.45
C GLY A 161 2.31 10.58 -3.97
N VAL A 162 3.48 10.33 -3.42
CA VAL A 162 4.75 10.90 -3.90
C VAL A 162 5.75 9.77 -4.00
N PHE A 163 6.28 9.54 -5.19
CA PHE A 163 7.24 8.48 -5.49
C PHE A 163 8.52 9.07 -6.04
N TYR A 164 9.63 8.57 -5.56
CA TYR A 164 10.97 8.86 -6.08
C TYR A 164 11.40 7.74 -7.01
N GLN A 165 11.76 8.07 -8.25
CA GLN A 165 12.30 7.14 -9.23
C GLN A 165 13.78 6.89 -8.91
N TYR A 166 14.05 5.72 -8.33
CA TYR A 166 15.39 5.32 -7.92
C TYR A 166 16.21 4.80 -9.12
N SER A 167 15.58 3.94 -9.94
CA SER A 167 16.14 3.40 -11.17
C SER A 167 15.08 3.37 -12.28
N PRO A 168 15.40 2.98 -13.52
CA PRO A 168 14.39 2.78 -14.57
C PRO A 168 13.26 1.84 -14.11
N GLU A 169 13.62 0.77 -13.40
CA GLU A 169 12.68 -0.28 -13.01
C GLU A 169 12.03 -0.03 -11.64
N TRP A 170 12.64 0.76 -10.76
CA TRP A 170 12.16 0.90 -9.38
C TRP A 170 11.85 2.32 -8.97
N SER A 171 10.70 2.50 -8.35
CA SER A 171 10.37 3.70 -7.60
C SER A 171 9.77 3.38 -6.25
N PHE A 172 10.04 4.23 -5.26
CA PHE A 172 9.60 4.08 -3.88
C PHE A 172 8.94 5.35 -3.41
N GLY A 173 7.90 5.22 -2.57
CA GLY A 173 7.22 6.41 -2.12
C GLY A 173 6.16 6.20 -1.06
N GLY A 174 5.62 7.32 -0.60
CA GLY A 174 4.50 7.38 0.34
C GLY A 174 3.18 7.57 -0.38
N GLU A 175 2.13 6.99 0.19
CA GLU A 175 0.76 7.09 -0.31
C GLU A 175 -0.19 7.48 0.81
N LEU A 176 -1.17 8.27 0.46
CA LEU A 176 -2.32 8.63 1.29
C LEU A 176 -3.58 8.25 0.54
N SER A 177 -4.47 7.50 1.17
CA SER A 177 -5.77 7.18 0.59
C SER A 177 -6.90 7.32 1.60
N TRP A 178 -8.08 7.61 1.09
CA TRP A 178 -9.30 7.67 1.89
C TRP A 178 -10.27 6.60 1.40
N ASP A 179 -10.52 5.60 2.25
CA ASP A 179 -11.45 4.53 1.95
C ASP A 179 -12.84 4.91 2.44
N ILE A 180 -13.79 4.92 1.50
CA ILE A 180 -15.20 5.22 1.74
C ILE A 180 -15.98 3.93 1.46
N VAL A 181 -16.60 3.38 2.50
CA VAL A 181 -17.21 2.05 2.49
C VAL A 181 -18.69 2.15 2.86
N PRO A 182 -19.58 2.40 1.90
CA PRO A 182 -21.01 2.43 2.16
C PRO A 182 -21.56 1.01 2.40
N GLN A 183 -22.31 0.85 3.46
CA GLN A 183 -22.99 -0.38 3.86
C GLN A 183 -24.50 -0.13 3.84
N TRP A 184 -25.21 -0.86 3.00
CA TRP A 184 -26.66 -0.75 2.85
C TRP A 184 -27.34 -2.00 3.42
N TYR A 185 -28.27 -1.78 4.32
CA TYR A 185 -29.08 -2.82 4.95
C TYR A 185 -30.53 -2.76 4.46
N LYS A 186 -31.25 -3.87 4.62
CA LYS A 186 -32.70 -3.92 4.31
C LYS A 186 -33.47 -2.83 5.06
N ASP A 187 -33.19 -2.67 6.34
CA ASP A 187 -33.67 -1.56 7.13
C ASP A 187 -32.69 -0.37 6.97
N LYS A 188 -33.17 0.68 6.31
CA LYS A 188 -32.38 1.90 6.00
C LYS A 188 -31.86 2.61 7.26
N SER A 189 -32.46 2.40 8.43
CA SER A 189 -31.98 2.98 9.70
C SER A 189 -30.61 2.48 10.11
N PHE A 190 -30.21 1.31 9.63
CA PHE A 190 -28.90 0.70 9.87
C PHE A 190 -27.84 1.06 8.81
N ASN A 191 -28.21 1.78 7.75
CA ASN A 191 -27.27 2.19 6.74
C ASN A 191 -26.12 3.00 7.36
N ARG A 192 -24.89 2.67 6.97
CA ARG A 192 -23.69 3.33 7.47
C ARG A 192 -22.66 3.45 6.35
N THR A 193 -21.82 4.47 6.45
CA THR A 193 -20.65 4.58 5.60
C THR A 193 -19.42 4.69 6.48
N GLY A 194 -18.53 3.72 6.39
CA GLY A 194 -17.23 3.72 7.03
C GLY A 194 -16.27 4.64 6.29
N ASN A 195 -15.46 5.39 7.04
CA ASN A 195 -14.44 6.29 6.50
C ASN A 195 -13.11 5.99 7.16
N PHE A 196 -12.10 5.62 6.36
CA PHE A 196 -10.76 5.27 6.82
C PHE A 196 -9.73 6.09 6.07
N LEU A 197 -8.76 6.63 6.80
CA LEU A 197 -7.57 7.24 6.24
C LEU A 197 -6.45 6.20 6.27
N ASN A 198 -5.83 5.95 5.12
CA ASN A 198 -4.68 5.06 5.06
C ASN A 198 -3.43 5.86 4.70
N ILE A 199 -2.37 5.59 5.42
CA ILE A 199 -1.04 6.16 5.19
C ILE A 199 -0.10 4.98 4.99
N GLY A 200 0.60 4.96 3.87
CA GLY A 200 1.41 3.82 3.51
C GLY A 200 2.70 4.15 2.79
N PHE A 201 3.50 3.12 2.66
CA PHE A 201 4.71 3.08 1.85
C PHE A 201 4.54 2.03 0.76
N ALA A 202 4.97 2.35 -0.46
CA ALA A 202 4.90 1.46 -1.60
C ALA A 202 6.19 1.44 -2.42
N ALA A 203 6.48 0.27 -2.98
CA ALA A 203 7.44 0.06 -4.03
C ALA A 203 6.68 -0.18 -5.35
N ARG A 204 7.22 0.34 -6.45
CA ARG A 204 6.73 0.12 -7.81
C ARG A 204 7.84 -0.48 -8.65
N TYR A 205 7.51 -1.55 -9.36
CA TYR A 205 8.37 -2.16 -10.36
C TYR A 205 7.82 -1.83 -11.75
N HIS A 206 8.61 -1.11 -12.54
CA HIS A 206 8.29 -0.66 -13.90
C HIS A 206 8.85 -1.65 -14.93
N PHE A 207 8.11 -1.92 -16.02
CA PHE A 207 8.51 -2.85 -17.08
C PHE A 207 7.87 -2.48 -18.42
#